data_3d4670df4a66d28229dcad4feb948ba2
#
_entry.id   3d4670df4a66d28229dcad4feb948ba2
#
_cell.length_a   1.000
_cell.length_b   1.000
_cell.length_c   1.000
_cell.angle_alpha   90.00
_cell.angle_beta   90.00
_cell.angle_gamma   90.00
#
_symmetry.space_group_name_H-M   'P 1'
#
loop_
_entity.id
_entity.type
_entity.pdbx_description
1 polymer ?
#
loop_
_entity_poly.entity_id
_entity_poly.type
_entity_poly.pdbx_seq_one_letter_code
_entity_poly.pdbx_strand_id
1 'polypeptide(L)'
;MPVAAYAVATDTGRKRRRNEDTYVVAPPLFAVADGMGGAQAGEVASQLAASALTSAGATPSGASPLGRQHVHPGLAGLERVDALIQEANRRIYDRASSDPSASGMGTTMTVALVEGMTVAIGHVGDSRAYLVRGQTMEQLTEDHSLVNELLKSGKLSAEEAQVHPQRSVITRAVGTDPDVDVDAFAIEAEDGDVFLLCSDGLTDMVEDEEILELVYRDRDNLERAVKALVAAANRGGGEDNITAVAFRISAEPAGGTEDTLAMPALGREDEPDERTREQPAPGGAAAADPAPLARPPEGEALPRRPGWAAGSRPRGGTILLTLLLLAVAATLLIWGLSR
;
A
#
# COMPACT_ATOMS: atom_id res chain seq x y z
N MET A 1 -10.87 7.54 24.98
CA MET A 1 -9.92 7.57 23.85
C MET A 1 -10.14 8.85 23.07
N PRO A 2 -9.11 9.50 22.56
CA PRO A 2 -9.26 10.78 21.84
C PRO A 2 -9.78 10.61 20.40
N VAL A 3 -10.03 9.40 19.94
CA VAL A 3 -10.66 9.15 18.63
C VAL A 3 -12.16 9.25 18.78
N ALA A 4 -12.75 10.28 18.15
CA ALA A 4 -14.19 10.58 18.21
C ALA A 4 -14.99 9.83 17.13
N ALA A 5 -14.40 9.65 15.95
CA ALA A 5 -15.00 8.98 14.82
C ALA A 5 -13.92 8.43 13.90
N TYR A 6 -14.25 7.39 13.15
CA TYR A 6 -13.42 6.84 12.11
C TYR A 6 -14.26 6.19 11.03
N ALA A 7 -13.72 6.09 9.83
CA ALA A 7 -14.36 5.41 8.71
C ALA A 7 -13.31 4.90 7.73
N VAL A 8 -13.71 3.93 6.92
CA VAL A 8 -12.90 3.37 5.84
C VAL A 8 -13.77 3.11 4.62
N ALA A 9 -13.20 3.31 3.45
CA ALA A 9 -13.74 2.83 2.18
C ALA A 9 -12.59 2.29 1.33
N THR A 10 -12.86 1.17 0.67
CA THR A 10 -11.94 0.55 -0.28
C THR A 10 -12.72 0.09 -1.52
N ASP A 11 -12.09 0.14 -2.68
CA ASP A 11 -12.66 -0.26 -3.96
C ASP A 11 -11.56 -0.78 -4.87
N THR A 12 -11.89 -1.78 -5.69
CA THR A 12 -10.92 -2.37 -6.64
C THR A 12 -10.51 -1.40 -7.75
N GLY A 13 -11.25 -0.29 -7.91
CA GLY A 13 -11.11 0.58 -9.07
C GLY A 13 -11.77 -0.01 -10.32
N ARG A 14 -11.47 0.59 -11.47
CA ARG A 14 -12.11 0.22 -12.75
C ARG A 14 -11.20 -0.57 -13.69
N LYS A 15 -9.90 -0.58 -13.43
CA LYS A 15 -8.87 -1.21 -14.29
C LYS A 15 -8.34 -2.50 -13.69
N ARG A 16 -8.26 -2.60 -12.38
CA ARG A 16 -7.74 -3.78 -11.68
C ARG A 16 -8.82 -4.87 -11.61
N ARG A 17 -8.39 -6.12 -11.48
CA ARG A 17 -9.30 -7.28 -11.32
C ARG A 17 -9.46 -7.69 -9.88
N ARG A 18 -8.50 -7.35 -9.04
CA ARG A 18 -8.42 -7.67 -7.60
C ARG A 18 -8.07 -6.43 -6.84
N ASN A 19 -8.43 -6.43 -5.58
CA ASN A 19 -8.00 -5.42 -4.65
C ASN A 19 -6.79 -5.98 -3.87
N GLU A 20 -5.63 -5.41 -4.10
CA GLU A 20 -4.38 -5.76 -3.41
C GLU A 20 -4.10 -4.81 -2.22
N ASP A 21 -4.94 -3.79 -2.04
CA ASP A 21 -4.94 -2.95 -0.85
C ASP A 21 -5.49 -3.70 0.36
N THR A 22 -4.92 -3.42 1.51
CA THR A 22 -5.44 -3.85 2.81
C THR A 22 -5.37 -2.69 3.80
N TYR A 23 -6.30 -2.66 4.75
CA TYR A 23 -6.33 -1.63 5.79
C TYR A 23 -6.47 -2.23 7.19
N VAL A 24 -6.10 -1.46 8.20
CA VAL A 24 -6.38 -1.75 9.61
C VAL A 24 -7.13 -0.58 10.22
N VAL A 25 -8.28 -0.87 10.81
CA VAL A 25 -9.08 0.05 11.62
C VAL A 25 -9.36 -0.64 12.96
N ALA A 26 -8.47 -0.46 13.91
CA ALA A 26 -8.51 -1.06 15.23
C ALA A 26 -8.05 -0.01 16.27
N PRO A 27 -8.86 1.02 16.56
CA PRO A 27 -8.45 2.11 17.43
C PRO A 27 -7.77 1.63 18.72
N PRO A 28 -6.61 2.19 19.04
CA PRO A 28 -6.02 3.44 18.55
C PRO A 28 -5.15 3.32 17.27
N LEU A 29 -5.14 2.19 16.59
CA LEU A 29 -4.29 1.88 15.46
C LEU A 29 -5.07 1.93 14.14
N PHE A 30 -4.51 2.63 13.15
CA PHE A 30 -5.02 2.76 11.79
C PHE A 30 -3.89 2.53 10.80
N ALA A 31 -4.16 1.88 9.66
CA ALA A 31 -3.16 1.68 8.64
C ALA A 31 -3.78 1.46 7.25
N VAL A 32 -3.00 1.78 6.22
CA VAL A 32 -3.19 1.39 4.83
C VAL A 32 -1.93 0.69 4.35
N ALA A 33 -2.10 -0.37 3.58
CA ALA A 33 -1.05 -1.13 2.93
C ALA A 33 -1.49 -1.45 1.51
N ASP A 34 -0.75 -0.96 0.52
CA ASP A 34 -0.95 -1.21 -0.90
C ASP A 34 0.02 -2.29 -1.36
N GLY A 35 -0.54 -3.41 -1.78
CA GLY A 35 0.22 -4.60 -2.12
C GLY A 35 0.75 -4.58 -3.54
N MET A 36 2.05 -4.83 -3.70
CA MET A 36 2.69 -4.93 -5.01
C MET A 36 3.31 -6.30 -5.26
N GLY A 37 3.26 -6.76 -6.51
CA GLY A 37 3.87 -8.04 -6.91
C GLY A 37 3.15 -8.67 -8.08
N GLY A 38 3.71 -9.78 -8.61
CA GLY A 38 3.09 -10.55 -9.69
C GLY A 38 1.93 -11.43 -9.20
N ALA A 39 0.90 -11.61 -10.02
CA ALA A 39 -0.24 -12.53 -9.86
C ALA A 39 -1.11 -12.31 -8.60
N GLN A 40 -0.74 -12.79 -7.44
CA GLN A 40 -1.47 -12.67 -6.16
C GLN A 40 -0.53 -12.22 -5.03
N ALA A 41 0.69 -11.91 -5.36
CA ALA A 41 1.74 -11.67 -4.38
C ALA A 41 1.50 -10.35 -3.61
N GLY A 42 0.99 -9.31 -4.27
CA GLY A 42 0.63 -8.04 -3.64
C GLY A 42 -0.45 -8.18 -2.57
N GLU A 43 -1.56 -8.88 -2.88
CA GLU A 43 -2.63 -9.17 -1.92
C GLU A 43 -2.11 -9.91 -0.68
N VAL A 44 -1.24 -10.92 -0.88
CA VAL A 44 -0.64 -11.65 0.23
C VAL A 44 0.27 -10.75 1.07
N ALA A 45 1.06 -9.86 0.45
CA ALA A 45 1.95 -8.96 1.15
C ALA A 45 1.18 -7.97 2.03
N SER A 46 0.16 -7.28 1.48
CA SER A 46 -0.65 -6.33 2.23
C SER A 46 -1.44 -6.99 3.36
N GLN A 47 -1.96 -8.22 3.16
CA GLN A 47 -2.63 -9.00 4.22
C GLN A 47 -1.66 -9.43 5.33
N LEU A 48 -0.43 -9.84 5.01
CA LEU A 48 0.60 -10.16 6.01
C LEU A 48 0.96 -8.91 6.82
N ALA A 49 1.09 -7.74 6.17
CA ALA A 49 1.32 -6.48 6.84
C ALA A 49 0.21 -6.17 7.85
N ALA A 50 -1.05 -6.21 7.42
CA ALA A 50 -2.20 -5.97 8.30
C ALA A 50 -2.28 -6.98 9.46
N SER A 51 -1.96 -8.26 9.20
CA SER A 51 -1.93 -9.30 10.24
C SER A 51 -0.83 -9.07 11.28
N ALA A 52 0.33 -8.53 10.87
CA ALA A 52 1.40 -8.17 11.79
C ALA A 52 0.95 -7.09 12.77
N LEU A 53 0.25 -6.05 12.28
CA LEU A 53 -0.29 -4.97 13.10
C LEU A 53 -1.34 -5.47 14.10
N THR A 54 -2.28 -6.28 13.65
CA THR A 54 -3.39 -6.76 14.50
C THR A 54 -2.92 -7.78 15.53
N SER A 55 -1.97 -8.66 15.21
CA SER A 55 -1.43 -9.64 16.14
C SER A 55 -0.54 -9.01 17.22
N ALA A 56 0.21 -7.97 16.90
CA ALA A 56 1.04 -7.23 17.86
C ALA A 56 0.22 -6.24 18.69
N GLY A 57 -0.83 -5.65 18.12
CA GLY A 57 -1.75 -4.76 18.85
C GLY A 57 -2.61 -5.45 19.91
N ALA A 58 -2.79 -6.78 19.81
CA ALA A 58 -3.50 -7.58 20.81
C ALA A 58 -2.68 -7.87 22.06
N THR A 59 -1.40 -7.56 22.12
CA THR A 59 -0.61 -7.68 23.35
C THR A 59 -0.87 -6.47 24.25
N PRO A 60 -1.40 -6.67 25.48
CA PRO A 60 -1.62 -5.56 26.40
C PRO A 60 -0.30 -4.83 26.68
N SER A 61 -0.35 -3.51 26.62
CA SER A 61 0.71 -2.61 27.08
C SER A 61 1.21 -3.05 28.46
N GLY A 62 2.36 -3.73 28.55
CA GLY A 62 2.84 -4.21 29.85
C GLY A 62 4.22 -4.84 29.96
N ALA A 63 4.95 -4.98 28.86
CA ALA A 63 6.30 -5.52 28.92
C ALA A 63 7.28 -4.72 28.07
N SER A 64 7.63 -3.51 28.52
CA SER A 64 8.91 -2.92 28.12
C SER A 64 10.01 -3.61 28.94
N PRO A 65 11.03 -4.23 28.35
CA PRO A 65 12.16 -4.82 29.07
C PRO A 65 13.07 -3.79 29.73
N LEU A 66 12.89 -2.52 29.46
CA LEU A 66 13.64 -1.41 30.04
C LEU A 66 12.73 -0.69 31.02
N GLY A 67 13.13 -0.73 32.31
CA GLY A 67 12.42 -0.20 33.45
C GLY A 67 11.86 1.20 33.21
N ARG A 68 10.66 1.45 33.78
CA ARG A 68 9.92 2.72 33.77
C ARG A 68 10.81 3.92 34.04
N GLN A 69 11.42 4.46 33.02
CA GLN A 69 11.87 5.84 32.99
C GLN A 69 10.79 6.64 32.25
N HIS A 70 10.58 7.88 32.68
CA HIS A 70 9.62 8.81 32.08
C HIS A 70 9.98 9.03 30.60
N VAL A 71 9.47 8.18 29.72
CA VAL A 71 9.56 8.33 28.27
C VAL A 71 8.46 9.34 27.88
N HIS A 72 8.82 10.37 27.15
CA HIS A 72 7.82 11.28 26.55
C HIS A 72 6.82 10.41 25.76
N PRO A 73 5.50 10.63 25.89
CA PRO A 73 4.49 9.80 25.23
C PRO A 73 4.74 9.59 23.73
N GLY A 74 5.24 10.61 23.02
CA GLY A 74 5.55 10.53 21.60
C GLY A 74 6.68 9.57 21.23
N LEU A 75 7.71 9.39 22.08
CA LEU A 75 8.82 8.47 21.79
C LEU A 75 8.36 7.01 21.85
N ALA A 76 7.48 6.66 22.79
CA ALA A 76 6.93 5.31 22.87
C ALA A 76 6.08 4.95 21.65
N GLY A 77 5.31 5.91 21.13
CA GLY A 77 4.52 5.74 19.90
C GLY A 77 5.39 5.51 18.66
N LEU A 78 6.48 6.27 18.53
CA LEU A 78 7.44 6.14 17.42
C LEU A 78 8.10 4.76 17.41
N GLU A 79 8.63 4.33 18.56
CA GLU A 79 9.23 2.99 18.69
C GLU A 79 8.23 1.86 18.37
N ARG A 80 6.96 2.06 18.71
CA ARG A 80 5.89 1.09 18.42
C ARG A 80 5.55 1.01 16.95
N VAL A 81 5.36 2.14 16.25
CA VAL A 81 5.03 2.11 14.82
C VAL A 81 6.20 1.57 14.01
N ASP A 82 7.44 1.93 14.36
CA ASP A 82 8.64 1.35 13.74
C ASP A 82 8.68 -0.18 13.93
N ALA A 83 8.58 -0.65 15.18
CA ALA A 83 8.60 -2.09 15.49
C ALA A 83 7.49 -2.87 14.77
N LEU A 84 6.30 -2.27 14.60
CA LEU A 84 5.19 -2.88 13.88
C LEU A 84 5.52 -3.05 12.38
N ILE A 85 6.11 -2.03 11.76
CA ILE A 85 6.50 -2.08 10.35
C ILE A 85 7.67 -3.04 10.14
N GLN A 86 8.67 -3.05 11.05
CA GLN A 86 9.77 -4.01 11.00
C GLN A 86 9.27 -5.46 11.11
N GLU A 87 8.31 -5.74 11.98
CA GLU A 87 7.70 -7.08 12.10
C GLU A 87 6.93 -7.47 10.83
N ALA A 88 6.21 -6.53 10.22
CA ALA A 88 5.56 -6.75 8.93
C ALA A 88 6.60 -7.05 7.84
N ASN A 89 7.68 -6.25 7.78
CA ASN A 89 8.78 -6.45 6.84
C ASN A 89 9.38 -7.85 6.95
N ARG A 90 9.70 -8.28 8.17
CA ARG A 90 10.26 -9.59 8.42
C ARG A 90 9.33 -10.71 7.94
N ARG A 91 8.02 -10.65 8.25
CA ARG A 91 7.04 -11.68 7.84
C ARG A 91 6.92 -11.78 6.31
N ILE A 92 6.88 -10.64 5.63
CA ILE A 92 6.74 -10.59 4.16
C ILE A 92 8.04 -11.07 3.52
N TYR A 93 9.20 -10.59 3.96
CA TYR A 93 10.51 -10.99 3.46
C TYR A 93 10.78 -12.49 3.64
N ASP A 94 10.48 -13.05 4.82
CA ASP A 94 10.61 -14.48 5.09
C ASP A 94 9.73 -15.31 4.15
N ARG A 95 8.51 -14.85 3.90
CA ARG A 95 7.58 -15.51 2.97
C ARG A 95 8.06 -15.42 1.52
N ALA A 96 8.49 -14.23 1.07
CA ALA A 96 9.03 -14.01 -0.28
C ALA A 96 10.28 -14.83 -0.55
N SER A 97 11.14 -14.99 0.48
CA SER A 97 12.39 -15.75 0.39
C SER A 97 12.19 -17.27 0.41
N SER A 98 11.13 -17.75 1.08
CA SER A 98 10.86 -19.19 1.25
C SER A 98 9.97 -19.79 0.16
N ASP A 99 9.20 -18.97 -0.56
CA ASP A 99 8.23 -19.41 -1.57
C ASP A 99 8.50 -18.73 -2.91
N PRO A 100 8.97 -19.47 -3.93
CA PRO A 100 9.21 -18.90 -5.25
C PRO A 100 7.98 -18.25 -5.90
N SER A 101 6.76 -18.67 -5.54
CA SER A 101 5.52 -18.07 -6.06
C SER A 101 5.23 -16.70 -5.45
N ALA A 102 5.83 -16.39 -4.31
CA ALA A 102 5.74 -15.11 -3.60
C ALA A 102 6.98 -14.21 -3.82
N SER A 103 7.92 -14.66 -4.67
CA SER A 103 9.16 -13.91 -4.91
C SER A 103 8.88 -12.52 -5.46
N GLY A 104 9.50 -11.51 -4.84
CA GLY A 104 9.34 -10.11 -5.22
C GLY A 104 8.02 -9.47 -4.78
N MET A 105 7.26 -10.10 -3.88
CA MET A 105 6.14 -9.44 -3.24
C MET A 105 6.61 -8.37 -2.26
N GLY A 106 5.85 -7.33 -2.14
CA GLY A 106 6.06 -6.24 -1.19
C GLY A 106 4.76 -5.47 -0.99
N THR A 107 4.81 -4.49 -0.13
CA THR A 107 3.68 -3.59 0.09
C THR A 107 4.16 -2.22 0.58
N THR A 108 3.40 -1.17 0.31
CA THR A 108 3.53 0.07 1.08
C THR A 108 3.02 -0.15 2.49
N MET A 109 3.31 0.74 3.40
CA MET A 109 2.72 0.72 4.73
C MET A 109 2.72 2.11 5.35
N THR A 110 1.53 2.65 5.59
CA THR A 110 1.33 3.92 6.30
C THR A 110 0.48 3.65 7.52
N VAL A 111 1.05 3.87 8.71
CA VAL A 111 0.47 3.52 10.01
C VAL A 111 0.31 4.78 10.84
N ALA A 112 -0.84 4.91 11.52
CA ALA A 112 -1.09 5.94 12.53
C ALA A 112 -1.47 5.28 13.87
N LEU A 113 -0.78 5.63 14.93
CA LEU A 113 -1.06 5.19 16.30
C LEU A 113 -1.40 6.40 17.18
N VAL A 114 -2.60 6.41 17.74
CA VAL A 114 -3.09 7.54 18.56
C VAL A 114 -2.80 7.27 20.04
N GLU A 115 -1.96 8.10 20.65
CA GLU A 115 -1.59 8.02 22.07
C GLU A 115 -1.91 9.37 22.77
N GLY A 116 -3.06 9.49 23.42
CA GLY A 116 -3.55 10.76 23.91
C GLY A 116 -3.80 11.73 22.73
N MET A 117 -3.32 12.97 22.83
CA MET A 117 -3.40 13.96 21.75
C MET A 117 -2.20 13.93 20.83
N THR A 118 -1.38 12.88 20.87
CA THR A 118 -0.25 12.66 19.96
C THR A 118 -0.58 11.54 19.01
N VAL A 119 -0.31 11.73 17.71
CA VAL A 119 -0.45 10.72 16.66
C VAL A 119 0.94 10.38 16.15
N ALA A 120 1.41 9.16 16.40
CA ALA A 120 2.64 8.64 15.85
C ALA A 120 2.36 8.06 14.45
N ILE A 121 3.11 8.51 13.46
CA ILE A 121 3.04 8.04 12.07
C ILE A 121 4.29 7.21 11.78
N GLY A 122 4.11 6.05 11.13
CA GLY A 122 5.17 5.26 10.53
C GLY A 122 4.86 5.04 9.07
N HIS A 123 5.86 5.21 8.18
CA HIS A 123 5.62 5.24 6.75
C HIS A 123 6.72 4.57 5.93
N VAL A 124 6.32 3.77 4.95
CA VAL A 124 7.15 3.18 3.89
C VAL A 124 6.31 3.07 2.61
N GLY A 125 6.78 3.66 1.50
CA GLY A 125 6.14 3.57 0.20
C GLY A 125 5.62 4.92 -0.32
N ASP A 126 4.56 4.92 -1.10
CA ASP A 126 3.91 6.08 -1.71
C ASP A 126 2.41 6.20 -1.36
N SER A 127 1.90 5.34 -0.47
CA SER A 127 0.64 5.61 0.23
C SER A 127 0.82 6.80 1.16
N ARG A 128 -0.18 7.66 1.29
CA ARG A 128 0.00 8.94 1.99
C ARG A 128 -0.79 9.05 3.29
N ALA A 129 -0.30 9.89 4.19
CA ALA A 129 -1.01 10.40 5.35
C ALA A 129 -1.17 11.92 5.24
N TYR A 130 -2.39 12.41 5.51
CA TYR A 130 -2.74 13.82 5.53
C TYR A 130 -3.32 14.23 6.87
N LEU A 131 -3.07 15.47 7.27
CA LEU A 131 -3.74 16.15 8.37
C LEU A 131 -4.65 17.23 7.80
N VAL A 132 -5.94 17.14 8.10
CA VAL A 132 -6.91 18.21 7.83
C VAL A 132 -7.22 18.92 9.13
N ARG A 133 -6.76 20.16 9.23
CA ARG A 133 -6.96 21.04 10.39
C ARG A 133 -7.68 22.31 9.93
N GLY A 134 -8.89 22.52 10.41
CA GLY A 134 -9.73 23.62 9.93
C GLY A 134 -10.00 23.49 8.42
N GLN A 135 -9.56 24.47 7.64
CA GLN A 135 -9.73 24.51 6.17
C GLN A 135 -8.41 24.30 5.43
N THR A 136 -7.43 23.72 6.08
CA THR A 136 -6.13 23.40 5.48
C THR A 136 -5.88 21.90 5.51
N MET A 137 -5.15 21.40 4.52
CA MET A 137 -4.66 20.04 4.47
C MET A 137 -3.15 20.07 4.28
N GLU A 138 -2.46 19.21 5.01
CA GLU A 138 -1.02 19.02 4.93
C GLU A 138 -0.74 17.55 4.67
N GLN A 139 0.06 17.25 3.65
CA GLN A 139 0.62 15.92 3.45
C GLN A 139 1.73 15.72 4.49
N LEU A 140 1.57 14.72 5.35
CA LEU A 140 2.49 14.43 6.44
C LEU A 140 3.64 13.51 6.02
N THR A 141 3.41 12.64 5.05
CA THR A 141 4.37 11.64 4.55
C THR A 141 5.03 12.10 3.27
N GLU A 142 6.24 11.64 3.02
CA GLU A 142 6.93 11.85 1.75
C GLU A 142 6.93 10.55 0.95
N ASP A 143 6.51 10.61 -0.32
CA ASP A 143 6.48 9.44 -1.18
C ASP A 143 7.88 8.87 -1.41
N HIS A 144 8.06 7.59 -1.15
CA HIS A 144 9.27 6.85 -1.53
C HIS A 144 9.16 6.39 -2.98
N SER A 145 9.18 7.34 -3.90
CA SER A 145 9.08 7.12 -5.34
C SER A 145 10.24 7.74 -6.09
N LEU A 146 10.57 7.15 -7.24
CA LEU A 146 11.63 7.66 -8.12
C LEU A 146 11.39 9.12 -8.51
N VAL A 147 10.15 9.48 -8.82
CA VAL A 147 9.80 10.85 -9.21
C VAL A 147 10.02 11.84 -8.08
N ASN A 148 9.69 11.47 -6.84
CA ASN A 148 9.94 12.34 -5.68
C ASN A 148 11.44 12.53 -5.42
N GLU A 149 12.27 11.50 -5.60
CA GLU A 149 13.73 11.62 -5.51
C GLU A 149 14.31 12.54 -6.59
N LEU A 150 13.79 12.45 -7.83
CA LEU A 150 14.19 13.32 -8.93
C LEU A 150 13.75 14.76 -8.70
N LEU A 151 12.54 14.98 -8.18
CA LEU A 151 12.02 16.28 -7.79
C LEU A 151 12.89 16.93 -6.71
N LYS A 152 13.18 16.22 -5.61
CA LYS A 152 14.04 16.69 -4.52
C LYS A 152 15.46 17.01 -4.97
N SER A 153 15.99 16.23 -5.91
CA SER A 153 17.31 16.50 -6.49
C SER A 153 17.32 17.63 -7.53
N GLY A 154 16.18 18.25 -7.81
CA GLY A 154 16.01 19.32 -8.81
C GLY A 154 16.19 18.87 -10.26
N LYS A 155 16.05 17.55 -10.52
CA LYS A 155 16.15 16.97 -11.88
C LYS A 155 14.82 16.94 -12.60
N LEU A 156 13.70 17.12 -11.91
CA LEU A 156 12.35 17.27 -12.45
C LEU A 156 11.69 18.49 -11.80
N SER A 157 10.80 19.16 -12.56
CA SER A 157 9.83 20.10 -11.99
C SER A 157 8.60 19.36 -11.46
N ALA A 158 7.74 20.04 -10.71
CA ALA A 158 6.49 19.45 -10.21
C ALA A 158 5.57 19.02 -11.35
N GLU A 159 5.49 19.84 -12.43
CA GLU A 159 4.68 19.55 -13.60
C GLU A 159 5.20 18.34 -14.38
N GLU A 160 6.53 18.19 -14.51
CA GLU A 160 7.15 17.05 -15.16
C GLU A 160 6.96 15.77 -14.35
N ALA A 161 6.96 15.86 -13.02
CA ALA A 161 6.76 14.73 -12.11
C ALA A 161 5.36 14.10 -12.28
N GLN A 162 4.30 14.92 -12.39
CA GLN A 162 2.91 14.47 -12.56
C GLN A 162 2.68 13.61 -13.81
N VAL A 163 3.40 13.89 -14.88
CA VAL A 163 3.26 13.18 -16.18
C VAL A 163 4.40 12.21 -16.48
N HIS A 164 5.27 11.96 -15.49
CA HIS A 164 6.46 11.14 -15.71
C HIS A 164 6.07 9.67 -15.96
N PRO A 165 6.67 8.99 -16.97
CA PRO A 165 6.33 7.58 -17.26
C PRO A 165 6.61 6.59 -16.13
N GLN A 166 7.47 6.97 -15.18
CA GLN A 166 7.87 6.14 -14.04
C GLN A 166 7.33 6.72 -12.70
N ARG A 167 6.19 7.43 -12.71
CA ARG A 167 5.62 8.02 -11.50
C ARG A 167 5.26 6.96 -10.44
N SER A 168 4.85 5.78 -10.86
CA SER A 168 4.48 4.67 -9.96
C SER A 168 5.67 3.73 -9.63
N VAL A 169 6.93 4.17 -9.80
CA VAL A 169 8.10 3.39 -9.41
C VAL A 169 8.45 3.71 -7.97
N ILE A 170 8.16 2.76 -7.09
CA ILE A 170 8.46 2.84 -5.65
C ILE A 170 9.94 2.52 -5.42
N THR A 171 10.62 3.32 -4.61
CA THR A 171 12.04 3.15 -4.26
C THR A 171 12.26 2.47 -2.91
N ARG A 172 11.21 2.40 -2.06
CA ARG A 172 11.24 1.74 -0.76
C ARG A 172 9.91 1.07 -0.47
N ALA A 173 9.92 -0.22 -0.14
CA ALA A 173 8.73 -1.01 0.17
C ALA A 173 9.00 -2.03 1.28
N VAL A 174 7.96 -2.39 2.00
CA VAL A 174 7.98 -3.41 3.05
C VAL A 174 8.03 -4.80 2.42
N GLY A 175 9.00 -5.63 2.84
CA GLY A 175 9.14 -7.03 2.41
C GLY A 175 10.07 -7.27 1.23
N THR A 176 10.64 -6.22 0.62
CA THR A 176 11.57 -6.34 -0.51
C THR A 176 13.01 -6.60 -0.08
N ASP A 177 13.40 -6.07 1.07
CA ASP A 177 14.72 -6.20 1.66
C ASP A 177 14.64 -6.76 3.09
N PRO A 178 15.72 -7.36 3.63
CA PRO A 178 15.71 -7.91 4.98
C PRO A 178 15.48 -6.85 6.06
N ASP A 179 15.95 -5.63 5.82
CA ASP A 179 15.76 -4.47 6.69
C ASP A 179 15.10 -3.35 5.89
N VAL A 180 14.14 -2.64 6.47
CA VAL A 180 13.47 -1.50 5.86
C VAL A 180 13.70 -0.23 6.68
N ASP A 181 14.00 0.86 6.01
CA ASP A 181 14.14 2.18 6.63
C ASP A 181 12.75 2.83 6.75
N VAL A 182 12.29 3.04 7.98
CA VAL A 182 10.94 3.54 8.29
C VAL A 182 11.00 5.02 8.60
N ASP A 183 10.23 5.83 7.89
CA ASP A 183 10.02 7.22 8.29
C ASP A 183 9.04 7.28 9.44
N ALA A 184 9.50 7.64 10.64
CA ALA A 184 8.68 7.70 11.85
C ALA A 184 8.73 9.09 12.48
N PHE A 185 7.55 9.68 12.72
CA PHE A 185 7.41 11.00 13.33
C PHE A 185 6.10 11.10 14.12
N ALA A 186 5.98 12.12 14.99
CA ALA A 186 4.80 12.34 15.81
C ALA A 186 4.22 13.72 15.57
N ILE A 187 2.90 13.79 15.55
CA ILE A 187 2.11 15.01 15.40
C ILE A 187 1.32 15.26 16.66
N GLU A 188 1.41 16.47 17.21
CA GLU A 188 0.49 16.95 18.26
C GLU A 188 -0.84 17.31 17.59
N ALA A 189 -1.86 16.54 17.92
CA ALA A 189 -3.20 16.72 17.37
C ALA A 189 -4.00 17.74 18.20
N GLU A 190 -4.92 18.43 17.53
CA GLU A 190 -5.88 19.34 18.12
C GLU A 190 -7.30 18.77 18.05
N ASP A 191 -8.20 19.33 18.86
CA ASP A 191 -9.61 18.93 18.82
C ASP A 191 -10.24 19.23 17.46
N GLY A 192 -10.86 18.21 16.87
CA GLY A 192 -11.48 18.31 15.54
C GLY A 192 -10.56 17.99 14.37
N ASP A 193 -9.27 17.74 14.58
CA ASP A 193 -8.37 17.29 13.53
C ASP A 193 -8.85 15.99 12.89
N VAL A 194 -8.77 15.94 11.56
CA VAL A 194 -9.03 14.72 10.78
C VAL A 194 -7.74 14.26 10.13
N PHE A 195 -7.36 13.01 10.41
CA PHE A 195 -6.28 12.34 9.71
C PHE A 195 -6.87 11.46 8.61
N LEU A 196 -6.25 11.48 7.44
CA LEU A 196 -6.59 10.64 6.29
C LEU A 196 -5.36 9.83 5.89
N LEU A 197 -5.49 8.50 5.83
CA LEU A 197 -4.52 7.60 5.24
C LEU A 197 -5.12 7.06 3.93
N CYS A 198 -4.34 7.01 2.85
CA CYS A 198 -4.84 6.50 1.58
C CYS A 198 -3.75 5.84 0.73
N SER A 199 -4.15 4.92 -0.16
CA SER A 199 -3.29 4.40 -1.22
C SER A 199 -3.18 5.40 -2.39
N ASP A 200 -2.21 5.18 -3.27
CA ASP A 200 -1.93 6.01 -4.44
C ASP A 200 -3.10 6.07 -5.43
N GLY A 201 -3.94 5.02 -5.49
CA GLY A 201 -5.14 5.03 -6.32
C GLY A 201 -6.16 6.12 -5.98
N LEU A 202 -6.06 6.75 -4.79
CA LEU A 202 -6.79 7.98 -4.51
C LEU A 202 -6.05 9.19 -5.09
N THR A 203 -4.78 9.37 -4.78
CA THR A 203 -4.01 10.59 -5.04
C THR A 203 -3.53 10.70 -6.49
N ASP A 204 -3.48 9.60 -7.22
CA ASP A 204 -3.26 9.59 -8.67
C ASP A 204 -4.48 10.08 -9.47
N MET A 205 -5.67 10.03 -8.86
CA MET A 205 -6.95 10.32 -9.52
C MET A 205 -7.64 11.58 -9.01
N VAL A 206 -7.27 12.09 -7.83
CA VAL A 206 -7.94 13.21 -7.17
C VAL A 206 -6.88 14.17 -6.64
N GLU A 207 -6.96 15.43 -7.05
CA GLU A 207 -6.05 16.49 -6.62
C GLU A 207 -6.29 16.83 -5.13
N ASP A 208 -5.24 17.33 -4.46
CA ASP A 208 -5.26 17.62 -3.03
C ASP A 208 -6.36 18.60 -2.63
N GLU A 209 -6.68 19.58 -3.50
CA GLU A 209 -7.74 20.56 -3.27
C GLU A 209 -9.13 19.88 -3.22
N GLU A 210 -9.40 18.91 -4.12
CA GLU A 210 -10.66 18.16 -4.12
C GLU A 210 -10.72 17.23 -2.91
N ILE A 211 -9.61 16.60 -2.52
CA ILE A 211 -9.52 15.78 -1.30
C ILE A 211 -9.89 16.62 -0.08
N LEU A 212 -9.28 17.79 0.08
CA LEU A 212 -9.58 18.72 1.18
C LEU A 212 -11.07 19.10 1.18
N GLU A 213 -11.63 19.49 0.03
CA GLU A 213 -13.04 19.87 -0.09
C GLU A 213 -13.97 18.76 0.38
N LEU A 214 -13.74 17.52 -0.07
CA LEU A 214 -14.55 16.37 0.27
C LEU A 214 -14.48 16.02 1.75
N VAL A 215 -13.27 16.00 2.32
CA VAL A 215 -13.08 15.72 3.76
C VAL A 215 -13.66 16.84 4.62
N TYR A 216 -13.40 18.11 4.30
CA TYR A 216 -13.88 19.25 5.08
C TYR A 216 -15.41 19.36 5.05
N ARG A 217 -16.04 19.16 3.89
CA ARG A 217 -17.50 19.19 3.72
C ARG A 217 -18.19 18.15 4.59
N ASP A 218 -17.63 16.94 4.63
CA ASP A 218 -18.24 15.79 5.29
C ASP A 218 -17.50 15.41 6.60
N ARG A 219 -16.74 16.35 7.23
CA ARG A 219 -15.91 16.08 8.42
C ARG A 219 -16.70 15.59 9.65
N ASP A 220 -18.01 15.88 9.71
CA ASP A 220 -18.89 15.40 10.76
C ASP A 220 -19.48 14.00 10.47
N ASN A 221 -19.30 13.52 9.24
CA ASN A 221 -19.68 12.19 8.80
C ASN A 221 -18.56 11.57 7.94
N LEU A 222 -17.54 11.00 8.59
CA LEU A 222 -16.36 10.45 7.92
C LEU A 222 -16.71 9.31 6.97
N GLU A 223 -17.77 8.53 7.24
CA GLU A 223 -18.22 7.48 6.33
C GLU A 223 -18.64 8.05 4.97
N ARG A 224 -19.32 9.20 4.99
CA ARG A 224 -19.68 9.90 3.76
C ARG A 224 -18.44 10.50 3.08
N ALA A 225 -17.50 11.03 3.85
CA ALA A 225 -16.26 11.61 3.33
C ALA A 225 -15.44 10.54 2.57
N VAL A 226 -15.12 9.39 3.20
CA VAL A 226 -14.30 8.36 2.55
C VAL A 226 -15.00 7.72 1.34
N LYS A 227 -16.33 7.55 1.39
CA LYS A 227 -17.10 7.09 0.22
C LYS A 227 -17.07 8.11 -0.93
N ALA A 228 -17.11 9.41 -0.61
CA ALA A 228 -17.03 10.46 -1.61
C ALA A 228 -15.65 10.52 -2.27
N LEU A 229 -14.57 10.31 -1.50
CA LEU A 229 -13.20 10.21 -1.99
C LEU A 229 -13.04 9.04 -2.97
N VAL A 230 -13.44 7.84 -2.58
CA VAL A 230 -13.39 6.65 -3.45
C VAL A 230 -14.22 6.85 -4.72
N ALA A 231 -15.41 7.46 -4.59
CA ALA A 231 -16.25 7.79 -5.75
C ALA A 231 -15.59 8.83 -6.67
N ALA A 232 -14.86 9.82 -6.12
CA ALA A 232 -14.12 10.79 -6.90
C ALA A 232 -12.98 10.12 -7.68
N ALA A 233 -12.17 9.30 -7.04
CA ALA A 233 -11.09 8.56 -7.69
C ALA A 233 -11.61 7.64 -8.80
N ASN A 234 -12.71 6.95 -8.56
CA ASN A 234 -13.38 6.15 -9.60
C ASN A 234 -13.90 7.01 -10.77
N ARG A 235 -14.36 8.25 -10.54
CA ARG A 235 -14.73 9.19 -11.61
C ARG A 235 -13.51 9.67 -12.39
N GLY A 236 -12.38 9.88 -11.70
CA GLY A 236 -11.09 10.27 -12.29
C GLY A 236 -10.47 9.21 -13.20
N GLY A 237 -10.95 7.96 -13.10
CA GLY A 237 -10.44 6.86 -13.94
C GLY A 237 -10.46 5.52 -13.22
N GLY A 238 -10.21 5.50 -11.90
CA GLY A 238 -10.13 4.29 -11.10
C GLY A 238 -9.05 3.34 -11.64
N GLU A 239 -7.88 3.86 -11.91
CA GLU A 239 -6.81 3.11 -12.58
C GLU A 239 -6.20 2.04 -11.67
N ASP A 240 -6.23 2.26 -10.36
CA ASP A 240 -5.75 1.34 -9.34
C ASP A 240 -6.78 1.03 -8.27
N ASN A 241 -6.40 0.20 -7.30
CA ASN A 241 -7.11 -0.03 -6.05
C ASN A 241 -7.14 1.26 -5.24
N ILE A 242 -8.26 1.57 -4.63
CA ILE A 242 -8.50 2.84 -3.94
C ILE A 242 -8.88 2.55 -2.51
N THR A 243 -8.06 2.94 -1.56
CA THR A 243 -8.34 2.79 -0.13
C THR A 243 -8.17 4.10 0.60
N ALA A 244 -9.15 4.48 1.42
CA ALA A 244 -9.13 5.67 2.25
C ALA A 244 -9.60 5.32 3.67
N VAL A 245 -8.77 5.61 4.67
CA VAL A 245 -9.05 5.47 6.10
C VAL A 245 -9.00 6.87 6.73
N ALA A 246 -10.08 7.31 7.35
CA ALA A 246 -10.12 8.58 8.05
C ALA A 246 -10.48 8.41 9.52
N PHE A 247 -9.86 9.20 10.40
CA PHE A 247 -10.23 9.27 11.81
C PHE A 247 -10.14 10.71 12.32
N ARG A 248 -11.04 11.05 13.27
CA ARG A 248 -11.11 12.38 13.88
C ARG A 248 -10.71 12.32 15.33
N ILE A 249 -9.89 13.27 15.74
CA ILE A 249 -9.47 13.46 17.12
C ILE A 249 -10.48 14.32 17.87
N SER A 250 -10.71 13.99 19.16
CA SER A 250 -11.43 14.86 20.09
C SER A 250 -10.71 14.91 21.42
N ALA A 251 -10.57 16.10 21.97
CA ALA A 251 -10.03 16.30 23.31
C ALA A 251 -11.00 15.79 24.40
N GLU A 252 -12.32 15.74 24.12
CA GLU A 252 -13.30 15.16 25.01
C GLU A 252 -13.35 13.64 24.81
N PRO A 253 -13.34 12.84 25.91
CA PRO A 253 -13.57 11.41 25.77
C PRO A 253 -14.95 11.20 25.18
N ALA A 254 -15.06 10.43 24.10
CA ALA A 254 -16.32 10.07 23.48
C ALA A 254 -17.30 9.61 24.57
N GLY A 255 -18.27 10.44 24.90
CA GLY A 255 -19.37 10.11 25.79
C GLY A 255 -20.12 8.96 25.12
N GLY A 256 -20.14 7.80 25.77
CA GLY A 256 -20.58 6.53 25.18
C GLY A 256 -21.95 6.63 24.54
N THR A 257 -21.97 6.66 23.25
CA THR A 257 -22.98 6.06 22.41
C THR A 257 -22.30 4.89 21.71
N GLU A 258 -22.53 3.69 22.24
CA GLU A 258 -22.25 2.45 21.54
C GLU A 258 -23.15 2.37 20.30
N ASP A 259 -22.82 3.11 19.26
CA ASP A 259 -23.21 2.72 17.90
C ASP A 259 -22.16 1.71 17.44
N THR A 260 -22.42 0.48 17.85
CA THR A 260 -21.76 -0.71 17.34
C THR A 260 -22.10 -0.82 15.84
N LEU A 261 -21.33 -0.13 15.00
CA LEU A 261 -21.32 -0.47 13.58
C LEU A 261 -20.68 -1.83 13.46
N ALA A 262 -21.54 -2.83 13.24
CA ALA A 262 -21.15 -4.20 12.97
C ALA A 262 -20.08 -4.20 11.86
N MET A 263 -18.90 -4.70 12.18
CA MET A 263 -17.90 -5.03 11.20
C MET A 263 -18.55 -5.93 10.12
N PRO A 264 -18.41 -5.62 8.84
CA PRO A 264 -18.59 -6.66 7.84
C PRO A 264 -17.49 -7.69 8.08
N ALA A 265 -17.89 -8.88 8.53
CA ALA A 265 -17.00 -10.02 8.60
C ALA A 265 -16.31 -10.17 7.25
N LEU A 266 -14.99 -10.41 7.29
CA LEU A 266 -14.21 -10.93 6.17
C LEU A 266 -15.08 -11.92 5.41
N GLY A 267 -15.44 -11.58 4.16
CA GLY A 267 -16.30 -12.41 3.33
C GLY A 267 -15.73 -13.82 3.21
N ARG A 268 -16.29 -14.73 3.97
CA ARG A 268 -16.27 -16.14 3.59
C ARG A 268 -17.14 -16.22 2.35
N GLU A 269 -16.53 -16.58 1.26
CA GLU A 269 -17.26 -17.04 0.09
C GLU A 269 -18.23 -18.12 0.54
N ASP A 270 -19.53 -17.89 0.31
CA ASP A 270 -20.59 -18.83 0.60
C ASP A 270 -20.34 -20.10 -0.21
N GLU A 271 -19.98 -21.18 0.49
CA GLU A 271 -20.20 -22.52 -0.06
C GLU A 271 -21.71 -22.70 -0.28
N PRO A 272 -22.15 -23.15 -1.46
CA PRO A 272 -23.56 -23.37 -1.70
C PRO A 272 -24.08 -24.48 -0.78
N ASP A 273 -25.07 -24.12 0.04
CA ASP A 273 -25.79 -24.99 0.96
C ASP A 273 -26.52 -26.10 0.16
N GLU A 274 -25.96 -27.31 0.22
CA GLU A 274 -26.54 -28.55 -0.30
C GLU A 274 -27.54 -29.11 0.71
N ARG A 275 -28.67 -28.44 0.92
CA ARG A 275 -29.83 -29.10 1.59
C ARG A 275 -31.14 -28.50 1.12
N THR A 276 -31.94 -29.46 0.60
CA THR A 276 -33.39 -29.41 0.41
C THR A 276 -33.87 -29.11 -1.02
N ARG A 277 -33.89 -30.13 -1.84
CA ARG A 277 -35.04 -30.38 -2.72
C ARG A 277 -35.38 -31.87 -2.73
N GLU A 278 -36.41 -32.21 -1.99
CA GLU A 278 -37.17 -33.44 -2.19
C GLU A 278 -37.73 -33.50 -3.60
N GLN A 279 -37.61 -34.70 -4.16
CA GLN A 279 -38.19 -35.10 -5.43
C GLN A 279 -39.71 -35.30 -5.35
N PRO A 280 -40.40 -35.29 -6.51
CA PRO A 280 -40.93 -36.56 -6.97
C PRO A 280 -40.60 -36.88 -8.45
N ALA A 281 -40.22 -38.12 -8.68
CA ALA A 281 -40.33 -38.79 -9.97
C ALA A 281 -41.80 -39.26 -10.22
N PRO A 282 -42.23 -39.75 -11.40
CA PRO A 282 -41.48 -40.49 -12.41
C PRO A 282 -41.91 -40.23 -13.88
N GLY A 283 -41.16 -40.76 -14.82
CA GLY A 283 -41.64 -40.91 -16.20
C GLY A 283 -40.49 -41.15 -17.19
N GLY A 284 -40.31 -42.40 -17.58
CA GLY A 284 -39.24 -42.80 -18.48
C GLY A 284 -39.41 -42.39 -19.92
N ALA A 285 -38.31 -42.30 -20.64
CA ALA A 285 -38.16 -42.72 -22.05
C ALA A 285 -36.68 -42.68 -22.47
N ALA A 286 -36.21 -43.85 -22.91
CA ALA A 286 -35.26 -44.15 -23.97
C ALA A 286 -33.98 -43.33 -24.16
N ALA A 287 -32.88 -44.07 -24.06
CA ALA A 287 -31.52 -43.74 -24.47
C ALA A 287 -31.42 -43.35 -25.96
N ALA A 288 -30.61 -42.30 -26.20
CA ALA A 288 -29.98 -42.08 -27.51
C ALA A 288 -28.49 -41.75 -27.25
N ASP A 289 -27.60 -42.53 -27.93
CA ASP A 289 -26.16 -42.42 -27.88
C ASP A 289 -25.70 -41.03 -28.33
N PRO A 290 -24.62 -40.48 -27.72
CA PRO A 290 -24.00 -39.27 -28.22
C PRO A 290 -23.12 -39.58 -29.42
N ALA A 291 -23.33 -38.83 -30.51
CA ALA A 291 -22.50 -38.85 -31.71
C ALA A 291 -21.03 -38.38 -31.40
N PRO A 292 -20.04 -38.89 -32.12
CA PRO A 292 -18.63 -38.55 -31.88
C PRO A 292 -18.33 -37.14 -32.37
N LEU A 293 -17.59 -36.40 -31.51
CA LEU A 293 -17.03 -35.08 -31.80
C LEU A 293 -16.12 -35.13 -33.05
N ALA A 294 -16.43 -34.32 -34.02
CA ALA A 294 -15.64 -34.12 -35.23
C ALA A 294 -14.26 -33.51 -34.90
N ARG A 295 -13.19 -34.09 -35.45
CA ARG A 295 -11.84 -33.51 -35.41
C ARG A 295 -11.79 -32.24 -36.26
N PRO A 296 -11.04 -31.21 -35.82
CA PRO A 296 -10.77 -30.05 -36.67
C PRO A 296 -9.86 -30.42 -37.83
N PRO A 297 -9.96 -29.76 -39.00
CA PRO A 297 -9.15 -30.07 -40.18
C PRO A 297 -7.69 -29.68 -39.93
N GLU A 298 -6.80 -30.59 -40.31
CA GLU A 298 -5.36 -30.36 -40.46
C GLU A 298 -5.10 -29.46 -41.66
N GLY A 299 -4.27 -28.43 -41.48
CA GLY A 299 -3.49 -27.85 -42.57
C GLY A 299 -3.81 -26.42 -42.92
N GLU A 300 -3.23 -25.47 -42.19
CA GLU A 300 -2.68 -24.28 -42.85
C GLU A 300 -1.41 -23.85 -42.08
N ALA A 301 -0.27 -23.99 -42.76
CA ALA A 301 1.03 -23.63 -42.25
C ALA A 301 1.14 -22.09 -42.17
N LEU A 302 1.34 -21.57 -40.98
CA LEU A 302 1.65 -20.16 -40.75
C LEU A 302 3.01 -19.82 -41.38
N PRO A 303 3.18 -18.67 -42.03
CA PRO A 303 4.44 -18.25 -42.65
C PRO A 303 5.53 -18.08 -41.58
N ARG A 304 6.69 -18.66 -41.84
CA ARG A 304 7.91 -18.55 -41.03
C ARG A 304 8.37 -17.11 -41.01
N ARG A 305 8.50 -16.55 -39.80
CA ARG A 305 9.15 -15.26 -39.58
C ARG A 305 10.62 -15.35 -40.02
N PRO A 306 11.17 -14.30 -40.68
CA PRO A 306 12.58 -14.29 -41.05
C PRO A 306 13.45 -14.30 -39.82
N GLY A 307 14.45 -15.18 -39.80
CA GLY A 307 15.43 -15.32 -38.73
C GLY A 307 16.24 -14.03 -38.55
N TRP A 308 16.22 -13.50 -37.33
CA TRP A 308 17.18 -12.48 -36.92
C TRP A 308 18.53 -13.16 -36.67
N ALA A 309 19.49 -12.75 -37.50
CA ALA A 309 20.89 -13.16 -37.36
C ALA A 309 21.40 -12.77 -35.95
N ALA A 310 22.03 -13.70 -35.28
CA ALA A 310 22.71 -13.49 -34.02
C ALA A 310 23.84 -12.47 -34.19
N GLY A 311 23.57 -11.21 -33.84
CA GLY A 311 24.58 -10.16 -33.72
C GLY A 311 25.46 -10.45 -32.50
N SER A 312 26.76 -10.57 -32.73
CA SER A 312 27.82 -10.75 -31.74
C SER A 312 27.75 -9.63 -30.69
N ARG A 313 27.60 -10.00 -29.42
CA ARG A 313 27.67 -9.08 -28.27
C ARG A 313 29.08 -8.50 -28.17
N PRO A 314 29.28 -7.17 -28.14
CA PRO A 314 30.58 -6.62 -27.78
C PRO A 314 30.85 -6.90 -26.30
N ARG A 315 32.06 -7.37 -26.02
CA ARG A 315 32.55 -7.61 -24.66
C ARG A 315 32.73 -6.27 -23.92
N GLY A 316 31.69 -5.84 -23.18
CA GLY A 316 31.67 -4.58 -22.42
C GLY A 316 32.68 -4.47 -21.25
N GLY A 317 33.42 -5.53 -20.92
CA GLY A 317 34.37 -5.53 -19.81
C GLY A 317 35.67 -4.75 -20.08
N THR A 318 36.08 -4.65 -21.32
CA THR A 318 37.39 -4.00 -21.67
C THR A 318 37.29 -2.48 -21.71
N ILE A 319 36.14 -1.92 -22.02
CA ILE A 319 35.95 -0.45 -22.09
C ILE A 319 35.91 0.15 -20.67
N LEU A 320 35.28 -0.54 -19.71
CA LEU A 320 35.19 -0.07 -18.32
C LEU A 320 36.56 -0.04 -17.64
N LEU A 321 37.40 -1.05 -17.91
CA LEU A 321 38.76 -1.14 -17.35
C LEU A 321 39.69 -0.04 -17.89
N THR A 322 39.60 0.30 -19.20
CA THR A 322 40.38 1.38 -19.80
C THR A 322 39.97 2.75 -19.28
N LEU A 323 38.69 3.03 -19.06
CA LEU A 323 38.20 4.28 -18.47
C LEU A 323 38.65 4.45 -17.00
N LEU A 324 38.62 3.35 -16.23
CA LEU A 324 39.09 3.39 -14.84
C LEU A 324 40.61 3.69 -14.74
N LEU A 325 41.44 3.08 -15.62
CA LEU A 325 42.88 3.31 -15.66
C LEU A 325 43.22 4.76 -16.11
N LEU A 326 42.46 5.34 -17.04
CA LEU A 326 42.65 6.74 -17.44
C LEU A 326 42.26 7.73 -16.32
N ALA A 327 41.22 7.43 -15.55
CA ALA A 327 40.84 8.26 -14.41
C ALA A 327 41.91 8.23 -13.29
N VAL A 328 42.47 7.08 -12.99
CA VAL A 328 43.58 6.94 -12.01
C VAL A 328 44.82 7.66 -12.48
N ALA A 329 45.20 7.56 -13.76
CA ALA A 329 46.33 8.27 -14.31
C ALA A 329 46.16 9.80 -14.26
N ALA A 330 44.96 10.33 -14.56
CA ALA A 330 44.64 11.74 -14.48
C ALA A 330 44.73 12.28 -13.03
N THR A 331 44.21 11.52 -12.06
CA THR A 331 44.32 11.92 -10.65
C THR A 331 45.75 11.93 -10.14
N LEU A 332 46.62 10.99 -10.54
CA LEU A 332 48.04 10.97 -10.18
C LEU A 332 48.81 12.10 -10.84
N LEU A 333 48.46 12.49 -12.07
CA LEU A 333 49.08 13.63 -12.76
C LEU A 333 48.71 14.96 -12.10
N ILE A 334 47.45 15.15 -11.71
CA ILE A 334 47.00 16.37 -11.00
C ILE A 334 47.66 16.44 -9.61
N TRP A 335 47.83 15.33 -8.92
CA TRP A 335 48.50 15.31 -7.60
C TRP A 335 50.01 15.56 -7.72
N GLY A 336 50.65 15.09 -8.80
CA GLY A 336 52.06 15.34 -9.07
C GLY A 336 52.40 16.78 -9.47
N LEU A 337 51.43 17.50 -10.10
CA LEU A 337 51.58 18.91 -10.50
C LEU A 337 51.26 19.91 -9.38
N SER A 338 50.68 19.46 -8.28
CA SER A 338 50.30 20.27 -7.11
C SER A 338 51.34 20.21 -5.96
N ARG A 339 52.46 19.56 -6.20
CA ARG A 339 53.64 19.56 -5.31
C ARG A 339 54.80 20.30 -6.00
#